data_d6494e2e454a858781d37c8fefb4dd77
#
_entry.id   d6494e2e454a858781d37c8fefb4dd77
#
_cell.length_a   1.000
_cell.length_b   1.000
_cell.length_c   1.000
_cell.angle_alpha   90.00
_cell.angle_beta   90.00
_cell.angle_gamma   90.00
#
_symmetry.space_group_name_H-M   'P 1'
#
loop_
_entity.id
_entity.type
_entity.pdbx_description
1 polymer ?
#
loop_
_entity_poly.entity_id
_entity_poly.type
_entity_poly.pdbx_seq_one_letter_code
_entity_poly.pdbx_strand_id
1 'polypeptide(L)'
;MLDEKRIEEIKRKVPRMLQEKEINKNEENKKFVSFYLNNALISLKTAKIMWEVSSQQALKKNFTFIDDSFEAYLWVINPSYYSMFYMAGALLASEGIKIHSEIGVHKKTFEAFVYYFYLTNKLPKYFVELFEQAQQESMELLGKEELLESMKTKTAELVKSYAYEMGKRSAFTYEIGETAKHQKAETSLQRAQKFYTELKKVLNI
;
A
#
# COMPACT_ATOMS: atom_id res chain seq x y z
N MET A 1 -12.26 -2.79 -8.95
CA MET A 1 -13.37 -2.59 -7.99
C MET A 1 -13.86 -3.94 -7.49
N LEU A 2 -14.13 -4.07 -6.20
CA LEU A 2 -14.57 -5.33 -5.58
C LEU A 2 -16.02 -5.64 -6.02
N ASP A 3 -16.17 -6.58 -6.95
CA ASP A 3 -17.45 -7.10 -7.45
C ASP A 3 -17.77 -8.49 -6.85
N GLU A 4 -18.95 -9.02 -7.15
CA GLU A 4 -19.40 -10.31 -6.63
C GLU A 4 -18.48 -11.46 -7.07
N LYS A 5 -18.00 -11.44 -8.30
CA LYS A 5 -17.09 -12.47 -8.84
C LYS A 5 -15.78 -12.50 -8.03
N ARG A 6 -15.20 -11.34 -7.76
CA ARG A 6 -13.97 -11.21 -6.97
C ARG A 6 -14.20 -11.62 -5.51
N ILE A 7 -15.35 -11.30 -4.95
CA ILE A 7 -15.75 -11.76 -3.61
C ILE A 7 -15.77 -13.31 -3.56
N GLU A 8 -16.39 -13.96 -4.53
CA GLU A 8 -16.44 -15.43 -4.58
C GLU A 8 -15.05 -16.05 -4.79
N GLU A 9 -14.19 -15.40 -5.55
CA GLU A 9 -12.78 -15.81 -5.67
C GLU A 9 -12.04 -15.71 -4.33
N ILE A 10 -12.20 -14.62 -3.59
CA ILE A 10 -11.57 -14.42 -2.27
C ILE A 10 -12.06 -15.47 -1.27
N LYS A 11 -13.36 -15.76 -1.23
CA LYS A 11 -13.93 -16.80 -0.37
C LYS A 11 -13.31 -18.18 -0.60
N ARG A 12 -12.89 -18.49 -1.82
CA ARG A 12 -12.22 -19.76 -2.15
C ARG A 12 -10.73 -19.73 -1.91
N LYS A 13 -10.09 -18.60 -2.24
CA LYS A 13 -8.63 -18.45 -2.16
C LYS A 13 -8.10 -18.38 -0.74
N VAL A 14 -8.72 -17.60 0.15
CA VAL A 14 -8.16 -17.40 1.50
C VAL A 14 -8.12 -18.70 2.31
N PRO A 15 -9.16 -19.57 2.33
CA PRO A 15 -9.05 -20.88 2.94
C PRO A 15 -7.95 -21.78 2.34
N ARG A 16 -7.75 -21.70 1.01
CA ARG A 16 -6.67 -22.43 0.33
C ARG A 16 -5.28 -21.91 0.76
N MET A 17 -5.10 -20.59 0.84
CA MET A 17 -3.86 -19.99 1.35
C MET A 17 -3.52 -20.44 2.77
N LEU A 18 -4.53 -20.69 3.63
CA LEU A 18 -4.33 -21.28 4.94
C LEU A 18 -3.84 -22.74 4.87
N GLN A 19 -4.42 -23.56 3.99
CA GLN A 19 -4.01 -24.93 3.78
C GLN A 19 -2.59 -25.04 3.22
N GLU A 20 -2.23 -24.14 2.28
CA GLU A 20 -0.91 -24.05 1.66
C GLU A 20 0.14 -23.34 2.55
N LYS A 21 -0.23 -22.94 3.76
CA LYS A 21 0.61 -22.21 4.74
C LYS A 21 1.16 -20.86 4.24
N GLU A 22 0.55 -20.30 3.22
CA GLU A 22 0.85 -18.92 2.76
C GLU A 22 0.31 -17.88 3.75
N ILE A 23 -0.76 -18.24 4.46
CA ILE A 23 -1.31 -17.52 5.61
C ILE A 23 -1.24 -18.45 6.83
N ASN A 24 -0.82 -17.91 7.97
CA ASN A 24 -0.86 -18.61 9.24
C ASN A 24 -1.86 -17.92 10.19
N LYS A 25 -2.66 -18.71 10.88
CA LYS A 25 -3.52 -18.21 11.96
C LYS A 25 -3.06 -18.84 13.28
N ASN A 26 -2.40 -18.03 14.12
CA ASN A 26 -1.88 -18.40 15.42
C ASN A 26 -1.94 -17.19 16.36
N GLU A 27 -2.36 -17.38 17.61
CA GLU A 27 -2.40 -16.31 18.62
C GLU A 27 -1.05 -15.62 18.82
N GLU A 28 0.06 -16.34 18.67
CA GLU A 28 1.40 -15.76 18.74
C GLU A 28 1.65 -14.66 17.72
N ASN A 29 0.89 -14.62 16.60
CA ASN A 29 1.04 -13.59 15.60
C ASN A 29 0.58 -12.21 16.09
N LYS A 30 -0.17 -12.14 17.19
CA LYS A 30 -0.58 -10.88 17.83
C LYS A 30 0.61 -10.04 18.27
N LYS A 31 1.76 -10.65 18.55
CA LYS A 31 3.01 -9.93 18.85
C LYS A 31 3.48 -8.99 17.71
N PHE A 32 3.04 -9.22 16.48
CA PHE A 32 3.40 -8.37 15.34
C PHE A 32 2.53 -7.11 15.20
N VAL A 33 1.46 -6.94 15.99
CA VAL A 33 0.58 -5.77 15.94
C VAL A 33 1.38 -4.48 16.09
N SER A 34 2.21 -4.38 17.15
CA SER A 34 3.03 -3.20 17.42
C SER A 34 4.03 -2.91 16.29
N PHE A 35 4.63 -3.95 15.69
CA PHE A 35 5.52 -3.81 14.55
C PHE A 35 4.79 -3.18 13.35
N TYR A 36 3.63 -3.72 12.99
CA TYR A 36 2.84 -3.20 11.87
C TYR A 36 2.32 -1.78 12.14
N LEU A 37 1.83 -1.49 13.34
CA LEU A 37 1.37 -0.14 13.71
C LEU A 37 2.49 0.89 13.63
N ASN A 38 3.68 0.55 14.11
CA ASN A 38 4.84 1.45 14.03
C ASN A 38 5.22 1.74 12.58
N ASN A 39 5.27 0.71 11.73
CA ASN A 39 5.56 0.89 10.30
C ASN A 39 4.46 1.68 9.58
N ALA A 40 3.18 1.47 9.93
CA ALA A 40 2.07 2.26 9.41
C ALA A 40 2.23 3.75 9.77
N LEU A 41 2.58 4.05 11.01
CA LEU A 41 2.79 5.41 11.49
C LEU A 41 4.02 6.07 10.83
N ILE A 42 5.13 5.34 10.72
CA ILE A 42 6.35 5.84 10.05
C ILE A 42 6.04 6.16 8.59
N SER A 43 5.38 5.25 7.89
CA SER A 43 5.00 5.47 6.49
C SER A 43 4.08 6.70 6.33
N LEU A 44 3.10 6.87 7.23
CA LEU A 44 2.22 8.04 7.21
C LEU A 44 2.98 9.34 7.46
N LYS A 45 3.89 9.35 8.42
CA LYS A 45 4.75 10.52 8.71
C LYS A 45 5.67 10.85 7.54
N THR A 46 6.23 9.83 6.88
CA THR A 46 7.05 10.01 5.68
C THR A 46 6.25 10.66 4.55
N ALA A 47 5.05 10.16 4.28
CA ALA A 47 4.16 10.77 3.29
C ALA A 47 3.85 12.24 3.63
N LYS A 48 3.57 12.53 4.90
CA LYS A 48 3.31 13.89 5.37
C LYS A 48 4.51 14.82 5.21
N ILE A 49 5.71 14.36 5.57
CA ILE A 49 6.94 15.14 5.38
C ILE A 49 7.16 15.47 3.90
N MET A 50 7.04 14.47 3.02
CA MET A 50 7.19 14.68 1.58
C MET A 50 6.17 15.67 1.03
N TRP A 51 4.93 15.61 1.50
CA TRP A 51 3.88 16.56 1.16
C TRP A 51 4.20 17.98 1.64
N GLU A 52 4.53 18.14 2.92
CA GLU A 52 4.80 19.46 3.51
C GLU A 52 6.02 20.14 2.87
N VAL A 53 7.11 19.39 2.67
CA VAL A 53 8.32 19.94 2.02
C VAL A 53 8.03 20.30 0.56
N SER A 54 7.21 19.54 -0.16
CA SER A 54 6.85 19.86 -1.55
C SER A 54 5.93 21.08 -1.65
N SER A 55 5.01 21.26 -0.70
CA SER A 55 3.98 22.30 -0.77
C SER A 55 4.32 23.61 -0.06
N GLN A 56 5.31 23.61 0.87
CA GLN A 56 5.63 24.78 1.69
C GLN A 56 7.04 25.31 1.42
N GLN A 57 7.11 26.45 0.73
CA GLN A 57 8.37 27.12 0.37
C GLN A 57 9.25 27.42 1.59
N ALA A 58 8.63 27.79 2.72
CA ALA A 58 9.36 28.09 3.95
C ALA A 58 10.11 26.87 4.50
N LEU A 59 9.58 25.67 4.34
CA LEU A 59 10.24 24.44 4.79
C LEU A 59 11.41 24.05 3.90
N LYS A 60 11.36 24.31 2.59
CA LYS A 60 12.46 24.03 1.66
C LYS A 60 13.73 24.74 2.06
N LYS A 61 13.63 25.97 2.57
CA LYS A 61 14.78 26.79 3.02
C LYS A 61 15.56 26.19 4.20
N ASN A 62 14.97 25.25 4.91
CA ASN A 62 15.66 24.55 6.01
C ASN A 62 16.62 23.45 5.52
N PHE A 63 16.61 23.14 4.23
CA PHE A 63 17.43 22.09 3.63
C PHE A 63 18.41 22.72 2.61
N THR A 64 19.71 22.54 2.83
CA THR A 64 20.75 23.12 1.97
C THR A 64 20.91 22.41 0.61
N PHE A 65 20.32 21.23 0.47
CA PHE A 65 20.45 20.36 -0.72
C PHE A 65 19.21 20.32 -1.62
N ILE A 66 18.18 21.11 -1.31
CA ILE A 66 16.99 21.29 -2.15
C ILE A 66 16.76 22.77 -2.44
N ASP A 67 16.20 23.06 -3.59
CA ASP A 67 15.84 24.40 -4.03
C ASP A 67 14.31 24.63 -4.02
N ASP A 68 13.91 25.83 -4.43
CA ASP A 68 12.50 26.22 -4.45
C ASP A 68 11.66 25.40 -5.45
N SER A 69 12.29 24.76 -6.44
CA SER A 69 11.61 23.93 -7.45
C SER A 69 11.37 22.49 -6.98
N PHE A 70 11.89 22.10 -5.82
CA PHE A 70 11.75 20.73 -5.32
C PHE A 70 10.29 20.35 -5.12
N GLU A 71 9.85 19.28 -5.80
CA GLU A 71 8.52 18.70 -5.71
C GLU A 71 8.57 17.16 -5.66
N ALA A 72 8.15 16.61 -4.56
CA ALA A 72 8.15 15.16 -4.32
C ALA A 72 6.72 14.58 -4.27
N TYR A 73 5.74 15.20 -4.94
CA TYR A 73 4.33 14.81 -4.85
C TYR A 73 4.08 13.34 -5.21
N LEU A 74 4.71 12.82 -6.24
CA LEU A 74 4.55 11.40 -6.60
C LEU A 74 5.09 10.45 -5.53
N TRP A 75 6.11 10.90 -4.77
CA TRP A 75 6.68 10.15 -3.66
C TRP A 75 5.81 10.16 -2.40
N VAL A 76 4.77 11.00 -2.32
CA VAL A 76 3.76 10.96 -1.25
C VAL A 76 2.86 9.73 -1.37
N ILE A 77 2.55 9.30 -2.60
CA ILE A 77 1.56 8.25 -2.87
C ILE A 77 2.02 6.90 -2.32
N ASN A 78 3.29 6.55 -2.56
CA ASN A 78 3.82 5.26 -2.14
C ASN A 78 3.82 5.06 -0.60
N PRO A 79 4.42 5.92 0.23
CA PRO A 79 4.34 5.76 1.67
C PRO A 79 2.92 5.92 2.22
N SER A 80 2.02 6.66 1.55
CA SER A 80 0.60 6.67 1.89
C SER A 80 -0.02 5.28 1.75
N TYR A 81 0.22 4.59 0.63
CA TYR A 81 -0.20 3.21 0.44
C TYR A 81 0.42 2.25 1.47
N TYR A 82 1.74 2.35 1.73
CA TYR A 82 2.39 1.49 2.72
C TYR A 82 1.85 1.70 4.14
N SER A 83 1.44 2.92 4.49
CA SER A 83 0.74 3.16 5.75
C SER A 83 -0.55 2.33 5.85
N MET A 84 -1.34 2.29 4.78
CA MET A 84 -2.57 1.49 4.73
C MET A 84 -2.30 -0.01 4.72
N PHE A 85 -1.28 -0.45 3.96
CA PHE A 85 -0.83 -1.84 3.92
C PHE A 85 -0.41 -2.36 5.30
N TYR A 86 0.44 -1.62 6.01
CA TYR A 86 0.85 -2.00 7.35
C TYR A 86 -0.29 -1.92 8.37
N MET A 87 -1.23 -0.98 8.21
CA MET A 87 -2.40 -0.92 9.06
C MET A 87 -3.32 -2.12 8.87
N ALA A 88 -3.53 -2.57 7.62
CA ALA A 88 -4.22 -3.82 7.33
C ALA A 88 -3.48 -5.03 7.94
N GLY A 89 -2.14 -5.03 7.88
CA GLY A 89 -1.30 -6.03 8.55
C GLY A 89 -1.48 -6.04 10.06
N ALA A 90 -1.59 -4.88 10.70
CA ALA A 90 -1.85 -4.77 12.15
C ALA A 90 -3.20 -5.37 12.53
N LEU A 91 -4.25 -5.08 11.75
CA LEU A 91 -5.57 -5.68 11.95
C LEU A 91 -5.56 -7.20 11.76
N LEU A 92 -4.91 -7.69 10.71
CA LEU A 92 -4.76 -9.14 10.51
C LEU A 92 -4.01 -9.78 11.67
N ALA A 93 -2.92 -9.18 12.12
CA ALA A 93 -2.15 -9.68 13.26
C ALA A 93 -2.96 -9.67 14.56
N SER A 94 -3.86 -8.70 14.80
CA SER A 94 -4.73 -8.67 15.98
C SER A 94 -5.70 -9.85 16.03
N GLU A 95 -6.06 -10.42 14.85
CA GLU A 95 -6.83 -11.66 14.72
C GLU A 95 -5.94 -12.92 14.68
N GLY A 96 -4.65 -12.77 14.98
CA GLY A 96 -3.67 -13.85 14.92
C GLY A 96 -3.27 -14.28 13.51
N ILE A 97 -3.51 -13.45 12.50
CA ILE A 97 -3.27 -13.78 11.10
C ILE A 97 -1.98 -13.13 10.62
N LYS A 98 -1.11 -13.93 9.99
CA LYS A 98 0.13 -13.47 9.36
C LYS A 98 0.27 -14.04 7.95
N ILE A 99 0.67 -13.19 7.02
CA ILE A 99 1.03 -13.58 5.65
C ILE A 99 2.50 -14.01 5.65
N HIS A 100 2.80 -15.22 5.17
CA HIS A 100 4.15 -15.80 5.12
C HIS A 100 4.75 -15.81 3.71
N SER A 101 3.96 -15.52 2.69
CA SER A 101 4.42 -15.52 1.32
C SER A 101 5.24 -14.28 0.99
N GLU A 102 6.42 -14.47 0.42
CA GLU A 102 7.22 -13.35 -0.12
C GLU A 102 6.63 -12.85 -1.45
N ILE A 103 6.04 -13.76 -2.24
CA ILE A 103 5.47 -13.45 -3.55
C ILE A 103 4.00 -13.05 -3.41
N GLY A 104 3.64 -11.89 -3.99
CA GLY A 104 2.28 -11.40 -4.00
C GLY A 104 1.73 -10.98 -2.62
N VAL A 105 2.62 -10.62 -1.67
CA VAL A 105 2.25 -10.25 -0.29
C VAL A 105 1.20 -9.15 -0.24
N HIS A 106 1.28 -8.16 -1.10
CA HIS A 106 0.32 -7.04 -1.17
C HIS A 106 -1.09 -7.53 -1.53
N LYS A 107 -1.18 -8.38 -2.55
CA LYS A 107 -2.46 -8.97 -2.99
C LYS A 107 -3.04 -9.89 -1.93
N LYS A 108 -2.22 -10.77 -1.36
CA LYS A 108 -2.64 -11.71 -0.30
C LYS A 108 -3.10 -10.98 0.95
N THR A 109 -2.42 -9.89 1.34
CA THR A 109 -2.84 -9.03 2.46
C THR A 109 -4.20 -8.39 2.17
N PHE A 110 -4.42 -7.88 0.95
CA PHE A 110 -5.71 -7.33 0.55
C PHE A 110 -6.81 -8.40 0.58
N GLU A 111 -6.59 -9.57 -0.03
CA GLU A 111 -7.56 -10.67 -0.05
C GLU A 111 -7.90 -11.17 1.37
N ALA A 112 -6.89 -11.31 2.24
CA ALA A 112 -7.09 -11.64 3.65
C ALA A 112 -7.86 -10.54 4.41
N PHE A 113 -7.53 -9.27 4.20
CA PHE A 113 -8.24 -8.13 4.79
C PHE A 113 -9.74 -8.13 4.41
N VAL A 114 -10.06 -8.35 3.13
CA VAL A 114 -11.45 -8.50 2.65
C VAL A 114 -12.12 -9.67 3.36
N TYR A 115 -11.48 -10.83 3.39
CA TYR A 115 -12.04 -12.05 3.93
C TYR A 115 -12.34 -11.95 5.43
N TYR A 116 -11.37 -11.49 6.24
CA TYR A 116 -11.49 -11.50 7.69
C TYR A 116 -12.21 -10.29 8.28
N PHE A 117 -12.35 -9.20 7.54
CA PHE A 117 -12.97 -7.99 8.08
C PHE A 117 -14.23 -7.56 7.32
N TYR A 118 -14.21 -7.55 6.00
CA TYR A 118 -15.39 -7.15 5.23
C TYR A 118 -16.45 -8.27 5.17
N LEU A 119 -16.05 -9.48 4.78
CA LEU A 119 -17.00 -10.60 4.66
C LEU A 119 -17.56 -11.07 6.01
N THR A 120 -16.92 -10.70 7.09
CA THR A 120 -17.40 -10.98 8.47
C THR A 120 -18.15 -9.78 9.08
N ASN A 121 -18.42 -8.75 8.29
CA ASN A 121 -19.10 -7.50 8.73
C ASN A 121 -18.40 -6.74 9.87
N LYS A 122 -17.08 -6.96 10.09
CA LYS A 122 -16.30 -6.22 11.07
C LYS A 122 -15.93 -4.81 10.57
N LEU A 123 -15.83 -4.65 9.25
CA LEU A 123 -15.54 -3.35 8.61
C LEU A 123 -16.49 -3.11 7.42
N PRO A 124 -16.94 -1.84 7.23
CA PRO A 124 -17.69 -1.44 6.05
C PRO A 124 -16.90 -1.59 4.75
N LYS A 125 -17.60 -1.82 3.63
CA LYS A 125 -17.03 -1.90 2.27
C LYS A 125 -16.13 -0.73 1.91
N TYR A 126 -16.45 0.44 2.38
CA TYR A 126 -15.69 1.66 2.18
C TYR A 126 -14.18 1.52 2.46
N PHE A 127 -13.78 0.82 3.55
CA PHE A 127 -12.36 0.62 3.85
C PHE A 127 -11.65 -0.28 2.85
N VAL A 128 -12.37 -1.26 2.31
CA VAL A 128 -11.84 -2.10 1.23
C VAL A 128 -11.61 -1.29 -0.03
N GLU A 129 -12.56 -0.43 -0.38
CA GLU A 129 -12.47 0.45 -1.55
C GLU A 129 -11.31 1.45 -1.42
N LEU A 130 -11.12 2.06 -0.25
CA LEU A 130 -9.98 2.94 0.01
C LEU A 130 -8.64 2.21 -0.16
N PHE A 131 -8.54 0.98 0.36
CA PHE A 131 -7.31 0.20 0.28
C PHE A 131 -7.02 -0.27 -1.15
N GLU A 132 -8.05 -0.71 -1.89
CA GLU A 132 -7.94 -1.10 -3.29
C GLU A 132 -7.46 0.06 -4.17
N GLN A 133 -8.06 1.24 -4.02
CA GLN A 133 -7.65 2.45 -4.76
C GLN A 133 -6.20 2.84 -4.48
N ALA A 134 -5.79 2.84 -3.20
CA ALA A 134 -4.43 3.15 -2.82
C ALA A 134 -3.42 2.15 -3.41
N GLN A 135 -3.77 0.86 -3.43
CA GLN A 135 -2.95 -0.19 -4.03
C GLN A 135 -2.79 0.03 -5.53
N GLN A 136 -3.88 0.32 -6.24
CA GLN A 136 -3.84 0.58 -7.68
C GLN A 136 -2.98 1.80 -8.02
N GLU A 137 -3.17 2.93 -7.33
CA GLU A 137 -2.38 4.14 -7.55
C GLU A 137 -0.88 3.92 -7.30
N SER A 138 -0.53 3.20 -6.23
CA SER A 138 0.87 2.87 -5.94
C SER A 138 1.48 1.94 -7.00
N MET A 139 0.73 0.94 -7.46
CA MET A 139 1.17 0.02 -8.52
C MET A 139 1.36 0.72 -9.88
N GLU A 140 0.50 1.66 -10.22
CA GLU A 140 0.64 2.47 -11.44
C GLU A 140 1.93 3.28 -11.44
N LEU A 141 2.32 3.84 -10.28
CA LEU A 141 3.52 4.65 -10.13
C LEU A 141 4.82 3.83 -10.11
N LEU A 142 4.81 2.69 -9.41
CA LEU A 142 6.01 1.87 -9.22
C LEU A 142 6.29 0.90 -10.38
N GLY A 143 5.33 0.78 -11.34
CA GLY A 143 5.31 -0.34 -12.26
C GLY A 143 5.04 -1.65 -11.50
N LYS A 144 4.47 -2.62 -12.13
CA LYS A 144 3.99 -3.85 -11.47
C LYS A 144 5.11 -4.54 -10.69
N GLU A 145 5.14 -4.38 -9.37
CA GLU A 145 6.03 -5.16 -8.47
C GLU A 145 5.88 -6.66 -8.71
N GLU A 146 4.67 -7.15 -9.01
CA GLU A 146 4.40 -8.54 -9.37
C GLU A 146 5.15 -9.00 -10.64
N LEU A 147 5.44 -8.09 -11.58
CA LEU A 147 6.30 -8.39 -12.74
C LEU A 147 7.76 -8.57 -12.32
N LEU A 148 8.24 -7.78 -11.38
CA LEU A 148 9.60 -7.90 -10.83
C LEU A 148 9.76 -9.18 -10.00
N GLU A 149 8.73 -9.60 -9.26
CA GLU A 149 8.75 -10.85 -8.50
C GLU A 149 8.66 -12.10 -9.39
N SER A 150 7.87 -12.06 -10.47
CA SER A 150 7.79 -13.17 -11.43
C SER A 150 9.06 -13.32 -12.29
N MET A 151 9.88 -12.27 -12.35
CA MET A 151 11.10 -12.22 -13.17
C MET A 151 12.36 -12.72 -12.49
N LYS A 152 12.35 -13.09 -11.23
CA LYS A 152 13.53 -13.67 -10.53
C LYS A 152 14.06 -14.95 -11.17
N THR A 153 13.40 -15.49 -12.19
CA THR A 153 13.76 -16.77 -12.83
C THR A 153 14.40 -16.68 -14.21
N LYS A 154 14.54 -15.50 -14.86
CA LYS A 154 15.15 -15.41 -16.21
C LYS A 154 15.92 -14.10 -16.46
N THR A 155 17.21 -14.13 -16.25
CA THR A 155 18.13 -12.96 -16.31
C THR A 155 18.15 -12.20 -17.65
N ALA A 156 17.93 -12.84 -18.78
CA ALA A 156 18.00 -12.18 -20.11
C ALA A 156 16.70 -11.44 -20.49
N GLU A 157 15.56 -11.91 -20.02
CA GLU A 157 14.27 -11.20 -20.15
C GLU A 157 14.17 -10.04 -19.16
N LEU A 158 14.89 -10.08 -18.04
CA LEU A 158 14.98 -9.05 -17.02
C LEU A 158 15.49 -7.71 -17.58
N VAL A 159 16.55 -7.74 -18.40
CA VAL A 159 17.15 -6.51 -18.96
C VAL A 159 16.22 -5.84 -19.96
N LYS A 160 15.54 -6.61 -20.82
CA LYS A 160 14.56 -6.07 -21.79
C LYS A 160 13.31 -5.53 -21.11
N SER A 161 12.80 -6.24 -20.10
CA SER A 161 11.67 -5.81 -19.31
C SER A 161 11.98 -4.59 -18.48
N TYR A 162 13.16 -4.51 -17.85
CA TYR A 162 13.58 -3.35 -17.07
C TYR A 162 13.65 -2.08 -17.93
N ALA A 163 14.22 -2.17 -19.14
CA ALA A 163 14.28 -1.06 -20.08
C ALA A 163 12.87 -0.63 -20.54
N TYR A 164 11.97 -1.58 -20.78
CA TYR A 164 10.57 -1.31 -21.16
C TYR A 164 9.77 -0.68 -20.01
N GLU A 165 9.92 -1.16 -18.77
CA GLU A 165 9.26 -0.58 -17.59
C GLU A 165 9.85 0.78 -17.20
N MET A 166 11.15 0.99 -17.40
CA MET A 166 11.76 2.33 -17.26
C MET A 166 11.13 3.32 -18.24
N GLY A 167 10.92 2.90 -19.49
CA GLY A 167 10.23 3.72 -20.49
C GLY A 167 8.79 4.09 -20.09
N LYS A 168 8.02 3.12 -19.56
CA LYS A 168 6.65 3.37 -19.06
C LYS A 168 6.61 4.26 -17.83
N ARG A 169 7.53 4.07 -16.87
CA ARG A 169 7.65 4.95 -15.69
C ARG A 169 7.98 6.37 -16.11
N SER A 170 8.90 6.53 -17.05
CA SER A 170 9.24 7.82 -17.62
C SER A 170 8.01 8.49 -18.23
N ALA A 171 7.26 7.82 -19.10
CA ALA A 171 6.05 8.35 -19.71
C ALA A 171 5.01 8.76 -18.65
N PHE A 172 4.71 7.87 -17.70
CA PHE A 172 3.73 8.16 -16.66
C PHE A 172 4.17 9.32 -15.75
N THR A 173 5.46 9.41 -15.42
CA THR A 173 5.99 10.47 -14.55
C THR A 173 6.05 11.83 -15.26
N TYR A 174 6.33 11.86 -16.56
CA TYR A 174 6.44 13.10 -17.34
C TYR A 174 5.11 13.57 -17.94
N GLU A 175 4.16 12.65 -18.22
CA GLU A 175 2.86 13.01 -18.83
C GLU A 175 1.84 13.56 -17.83
N ILE A 176 2.00 13.31 -16.52
CA ILE A 176 1.12 13.87 -15.51
C ILE A 176 1.50 15.31 -15.25
N GLY A 177 0.63 16.26 -15.62
CA GLY A 177 0.83 17.69 -15.32
C GLY A 177 0.96 17.94 -13.80
N GLU A 178 1.66 19.01 -13.42
CA GLU A 178 1.97 19.35 -12.01
C GLU A 178 0.71 19.40 -11.12
N THR A 179 -0.37 20.01 -11.61
CA THR A 179 -1.65 20.07 -10.89
C THR A 179 -2.21 18.68 -10.60
N ALA A 180 -2.10 17.74 -11.54
CA ALA A 180 -2.57 16.38 -11.35
C ALA A 180 -1.71 15.59 -10.36
N LYS A 181 -0.38 15.83 -10.33
CA LYS A 181 0.53 15.24 -9.33
C LYS A 181 0.16 15.69 -7.92
N HIS A 182 -0.04 16.99 -7.74
CA HIS A 182 -0.45 17.58 -6.47
C HIS A 182 -1.77 16.97 -5.97
N GLN A 183 -2.83 16.99 -6.79
CA GLN A 183 -4.14 16.44 -6.41
C GLN A 183 -4.10 14.94 -6.05
N LYS A 184 -3.36 14.14 -6.81
CA LYS A 184 -3.18 12.72 -6.51
C LYS A 184 -2.46 12.50 -5.17
N ALA A 185 -1.40 13.26 -4.91
CA ALA A 185 -0.65 13.19 -3.67
C ALA A 185 -1.52 13.58 -2.46
N GLU A 186 -2.26 14.69 -2.57
CA GLU A 186 -3.17 15.15 -1.52
C GLU A 186 -4.24 14.09 -1.20
N THR A 187 -4.91 13.58 -2.23
CA THR A 187 -5.95 12.56 -2.09
C THR A 187 -5.40 11.28 -1.44
N SER A 188 -4.21 10.84 -1.86
CA SER A 188 -3.57 9.64 -1.30
C SER A 188 -3.20 9.83 0.17
N LEU A 189 -2.66 11.00 0.54
CA LEU A 189 -2.33 11.32 1.92
C LEU A 189 -3.57 11.39 2.81
N GLN A 190 -4.61 12.10 2.37
CA GLN A 190 -5.89 12.21 3.11
C GLN A 190 -6.54 10.83 3.31
N ARG A 191 -6.51 9.99 2.28
CA ARG A 191 -7.00 8.61 2.32
C ARG A 191 -6.25 7.79 3.36
N ALA A 192 -4.92 7.85 3.36
CA ALA A 192 -4.08 7.14 4.31
C ALA A 192 -4.30 7.62 5.75
N GLN A 193 -4.40 8.93 5.97
CA GLN A 193 -4.69 9.50 7.28
C GLN A 193 -6.04 9.01 7.83
N LYS A 194 -7.09 9.05 7.00
CA LYS A 194 -8.43 8.59 7.38
C LYS A 194 -8.41 7.09 7.69
N PHE A 195 -7.82 6.29 6.82
CA PHE A 195 -7.70 4.84 7.00
C PHE A 195 -6.96 4.50 8.29
N TYR A 196 -5.81 5.11 8.53
CA TYR A 196 -5.02 4.92 9.75
C TYR A 196 -5.81 5.28 11.01
N THR A 197 -6.42 6.47 11.03
CA THR A 197 -7.14 6.99 12.19
C THR A 197 -8.35 6.14 12.55
N GLU A 198 -9.14 5.76 11.55
CA GLU A 198 -10.35 4.96 11.79
C GLU A 198 -10.03 3.52 12.18
N LEU A 199 -9.06 2.89 11.51
CA LEU A 199 -8.71 1.50 11.86
C LEU A 199 -7.96 1.40 13.18
N LYS A 200 -7.26 2.45 13.61
CA LYS A 200 -6.70 2.51 14.95
C LYS A 200 -7.77 2.42 16.03
N LYS A 201 -8.93 3.04 15.83
CA LYS A 201 -10.08 2.92 16.75
C LYS A 201 -10.60 1.48 16.82
N VAL A 202 -10.60 0.75 15.71
CA VAL A 202 -11.01 -0.68 15.67
C VAL A 202 -10.08 -1.55 16.51
N LEU A 203 -8.80 -1.21 16.58
CA LEU A 203 -7.83 -1.90 17.42
C LEU A 203 -7.89 -1.52 18.90
N ASN A 204 -8.74 -0.54 19.29
CA ASN A 204 -8.87 -0.02 20.65
C ASN A 204 -7.55 0.53 21.23
N ILE A 205 -6.76 1.23 20.40
CA ILE A 205 -5.44 1.78 20.75
C ILE A 205 -5.39 3.29 20.53
#